data_b301a5526ff213247e80fe98bc01eb7e
#
_entry.id   b301a5526ff213247e80fe98bc01eb7e
#
_cell.length_a   1.000
_cell.length_b   1.000
_cell.length_c   1.000
_cell.angle_alpha   90.00
_cell.angle_beta   90.00
_cell.angle_gamma   90.00
#
_symmetry.space_group_name_H-M   'P 1'
#
loop_
_entity.id
_entity.type
_entity.pdbx_description
1 polymer ?
#
loop_
_entity_poly.entity_id
_entity_poly.type
_entity_poly.pdbx_seq_one_letter_code
_entity_poly.pdbx_strand_id
1 'polypeptide(L)'
;MMQKTVDDYINSDSFSVYYMTVSGHGGYSYNTMSERNADLVKDLKYSDEVKGYLAANIELDKAMEYLLARLEKAGKLDNTLICLTDDHYPYSLDEFDGVSELAGHKVDTTFEQYKNAWLLWSGSMKKPVKVDTYCSSLDILPTLSNMLGLE
;
A
#
# COMPACT_ATOMS: atom_id res chain seq x y z
N MET A 1 12.67 0.72 -6.35
CA MET A 1 12.73 -0.72 -6.12
C MET A 1 12.11 -1.47 -7.28
N MET A 2 10.81 -1.41 -7.52
CA MET A 2 10.12 -2.15 -8.59
C MET A 2 10.72 -1.95 -9.98
N GLN A 3 11.09 -0.73 -10.36
CA GLN A 3 11.77 -0.43 -11.63
C GLN A 3 13.09 -1.19 -11.87
N LYS A 4 13.76 -1.61 -10.79
CA LYS A 4 15.05 -2.32 -10.88
C LYS A 4 14.92 -3.83 -10.83
N THR A 5 13.80 -4.35 -10.33
CA THR A 5 13.65 -5.78 -10.03
C THR A 5 12.57 -6.47 -10.87
N VAL A 6 11.63 -5.71 -11.48
CA VAL A 6 10.53 -6.33 -12.23
C VAL A 6 11.02 -7.20 -13.39
N ASP A 7 12.14 -6.83 -14.02
CA ASP A 7 12.70 -7.57 -15.15
C ASP A 7 13.31 -8.92 -14.74
N ASP A 8 13.62 -9.08 -13.44
CA ASP A 8 14.19 -10.33 -12.93
C ASP A 8 13.18 -11.49 -12.92
N TYR A 9 11.89 -11.19 -12.91
CA TYR A 9 10.84 -12.21 -12.78
C TYR A 9 9.70 -12.13 -13.80
N ILE A 10 9.47 -10.96 -14.41
CA ILE A 10 8.26 -10.72 -15.23
C ILE A 10 8.13 -11.67 -16.41
N ASN A 11 9.23 -12.19 -16.93
CA ASN A 11 9.28 -13.13 -18.06
C ASN A 11 9.24 -14.61 -17.62
N SER A 12 9.28 -14.90 -16.33
CA SER A 12 9.17 -16.28 -15.82
C SER A 12 7.78 -16.85 -16.06
N ASP A 13 7.65 -18.15 -16.26
CA ASP A 13 6.35 -18.83 -16.44
C ASP A 13 5.44 -18.62 -15.21
N SER A 14 6.04 -18.69 -14.01
CA SER A 14 5.40 -18.38 -12.74
C SER A 14 6.35 -17.64 -11.83
N PHE A 15 5.82 -16.81 -10.95
CA PHE A 15 6.60 -16.09 -9.95
C PHE A 15 5.79 -15.84 -8.68
N SER A 16 6.49 -15.74 -7.57
CA SER A 16 6.00 -15.21 -6.31
C SER A 16 7.01 -14.19 -5.81
N VAL A 17 6.59 -12.96 -5.58
CA VAL A 17 7.47 -11.85 -5.21
C VAL A 17 6.89 -11.12 -4.01
N TYR A 18 7.73 -10.91 -3.01
CA TYR A 18 7.40 -10.10 -1.85
C TYR A 18 8.20 -8.79 -1.90
N TYR A 19 7.48 -7.68 -1.84
CA TYR A 19 8.06 -6.35 -1.74
C TYR A 19 7.82 -5.75 -0.35
N MET A 20 8.89 -5.52 0.40
CA MET A 20 8.86 -4.66 1.57
C MET A 20 9.17 -3.23 1.12
N THR A 21 8.15 -2.38 1.10
CA THR A 21 8.29 -0.98 0.68
C THR A 21 8.66 -0.11 1.88
N VAL A 22 9.41 0.96 1.65
CA VAL A 22 9.92 1.83 2.73
C VAL A 22 9.61 3.30 2.50
N SER A 23 8.94 3.66 1.39
CA SER A 23 8.65 5.08 1.10
C SER A 23 7.72 5.71 2.13
N GLY A 24 6.79 4.93 2.67
CA GLY A 24 5.86 5.35 3.73
C GLY A 24 6.38 5.15 5.17
N HIS A 25 7.67 4.80 5.35
CA HIS A 25 8.27 4.63 6.68
C HIS A 25 8.32 5.95 7.45
N GLY A 26 8.21 5.87 8.78
CA GLY A 26 8.11 7.01 9.68
C GLY A 26 9.22 8.06 9.58
N GLY A 27 9.00 9.18 10.26
CA GLY A 27 9.79 10.41 10.07
C GLY A 27 9.24 11.21 8.89
N TYR A 28 7.97 11.61 8.99
CA TYR A 28 7.20 12.25 7.90
C TYR A 28 7.54 13.72 7.66
N SER A 29 8.79 14.11 7.91
CA SER A 29 9.36 15.30 7.29
C SER A 29 9.68 15.00 5.84
N TYR A 30 9.60 15.99 4.97
CA TYR A 30 10.00 15.82 3.58
C TYR A 30 11.44 15.31 3.48
N ASN A 31 11.61 14.23 2.77
CA ASN A 31 12.90 13.64 2.43
C ASN A 31 13.06 13.58 0.91
N THR A 32 14.22 13.18 0.42
CA THR A 32 14.54 13.14 -1.02
C THR A 32 13.48 12.43 -1.89
N MET A 33 12.73 11.47 -1.34
CA MET A 33 11.66 10.78 -2.08
C MET A 33 10.36 11.57 -2.03
N SER A 34 9.93 12.01 -0.85
CA SER A 34 8.67 12.72 -0.67
C SER A 34 8.71 14.15 -1.22
N GLU A 35 9.88 14.82 -1.20
CA GLU A 35 10.07 16.14 -1.81
C GLU A 35 9.65 16.20 -3.28
N ARG A 36 9.83 15.12 -4.02
CA ARG A 36 9.40 15.01 -5.43
C ARG A 36 7.90 15.16 -5.62
N ASN A 37 7.14 14.92 -4.57
CA ASN A 37 5.69 14.94 -4.57
C ASN A 37 5.12 16.11 -3.76
N ALA A 38 5.99 17.00 -3.22
CA ALA A 38 5.57 18.14 -2.38
C ALA A 38 4.54 19.01 -3.07
N ASP A 39 4.71 19.30 -4.36
CA ASP A 39 3.77 20.11 -5.14
C ASP A 39 2.37 19.47 -5.26
N LEU A 40 2.25 18.15 -5.18
CA LEU A 40 0.97 17.46 -5.27
C LEU A 40 0.13 17.60 -3.99
N VAL A 41 0.77 17.89 -2.87
CA VAL A 41 0.13 17.95 -1.55
C VAL A 41 0.13 19.35 -0.93
N LYS A 42 0.86 20.31 -1.50
CA LYS A 42 1.08 21.65 -0.90
C LYS A 42 -0.20 22.42 -0.58
N ASP A 43 -1.22 22.29 -1.43
CA ASP A 43 -2.49 23.02 -1.30
C ASP A 43 -3.53 22.27 -0.43
N LEU A 44 -3.18 21.08 0.07
CA LEU A 44 -4.03 20.34 0.99
C LEU A 44 -4.07 21.06 2.35
N LYS A 45 -5.24 21.01 2.99
CA LYS A 45 -5.45 21.64 4.31
C LYS A 45 -5.08 20.68 5.45
N TYR A 46 -3.82 20.24 5.45
CA TYR A 46 -3.25 19.36 6.47
C TYR A 46 -1.97 19.96 7.02
N SER A 47 -1.55 19.48 8.18
CA SER A 47 -0.24 19.77 8.76
C SER A 47 0.89 19.36 7.81
N ASP A 48 2.07 19.94 7.99
CA ASP A 48 3.23 19.61 7.15
C ASP A 48 3.65 18.14 7.33
N GLU A 49 3.47 17.57 8.52
CA GLU A 49 3.72 16.18 8.78
C GLU A 49 2.78 15.26 7.98
N VAL A 50 1.48 15.52 8.01
CA VAL A 50 0.48 14.78 7.21
C VAL A 50 0.74 14.94 5.72
N LYS A 51 1.11 16.15 5.25
CA LYS A 51 1.51 16.34 3.85
C LYS A 51 2.75 15.52 3.50
N GLY A 52 3.75 15.47 4.37
CA GLY A 52 4.95 14.65 4.20
C GLY A 52 4.60 13.15 4.10
N TYR A 53 3.71 12.67 4.96
CA TYR A 53 3.19 11.30 4.91
C TYR A 53 2.48 10.99 3.58
N LEU A 54 1.58 11.86 3.14
CA LEU A 54 0.88 11.71 1.86
C LEU A 54 1.85 11.73 0.68
N ALA A 55 2.80 12.67 0.67
CA ALA A 55 3.83 12.77 -0.36
C ALA A 55 4.71 11.50 -0.44
N ALA A 56 5.02 10.90 0.70
CA ALA A 56 5.77 9.65 0.78
C ALA A 56 4.97 8.46 0.21
N ASN A 57 3.65 8.39 0.50
CA ASN A 57 2.79 7.34 -0.02
C ASN A 57 2.52 7.46 -1.53
N ILE A 58 2.58 8.65 -2.12
CA ILE A 58 2.53 8.85 -3.57
C ILE A 58 3.69 8.10 -4.29
N GLU A 59 4.83 7.91 -3.65
CA GLU A 59 5.90 7.09 -4.24
C GLU A 59 5.50 5.60 -4.35
N LEU A 60 4.74 5.08 -3.40
CA LEU A 60 4.17 3.74 -3.51
C LEU A 60 3.14 3.65 -4.64
N ASP A 61 2.26 4.64 -4.73
CA ASP A 61 1.25 4.72 -5.80
C ASP A 61 1.90 4.69 -7.19
N LYS A 62 2.91 5.53 -7.43
CA LYS A 62 3.70 5.53 -8.67
C LYS A 62 4.44 4.21 -8.92
N ALA A 63 4.90 3.56 -7.88
CA ALA A 63 5.56 2.25 -8.01
C ALA A 63 4.55 1.17 -8.42
N MET A 64 3.33 1.23 -7.90
CA MET A 64 2.24 0.34 -8.28
C MET A 64 1.77 0.59 -9.72
N GLU A 65 1.60 1.85 -10.13
CA GLU A 65 1.30 2.22 -11.52
C GLU A 65 2.32 1.59 -12.47
N TYR A 66 3.61 1.74 -12.16
CA TYR A 66 4.67 1.15 -12.96
C TYR A 66 4.57 -0.39 -13.02
N LEU A 67 4.36 -1.06 -11.89
CA LEU A 67 4.23 -2.51 -11.82
C LEU A 67 3.05 -3.00 -12.66
N LEU A 68 1.88 -2.38 -12.51
CA LEU A 68 0.67 -2.73 -13.25
C LEU A 68 0.88 -2.60 -14.77
N ALA A 69 1.47 -1.48 -15.22
CA ALA A 69 1.78 -1.27 -16.62
C ALA A 69 2.77 -2.32 -17.18
N ARG A 70 3.73 -2.77 -16.36
CA ARG A 70 4.67 -3.83 -16.77
C ARG A 70 3.99 -5.20 -16.85
N LEU A 71 3.11 -5.54 -15.92
CA LEU A 71 2.31 -6.77 -15.93
C LEU A 71 1.37 -6.81 -17.14
N GLU A 72 0.71 -5.70 -17.43
CA GLU A 72 -0.15 -5.56 -18.60
C GLU A 72 0.62 -5.78 -19.89
N LYS A 73 1.75 -5.09 -20.06
CA LYS A 73 2.63 -5.24 -21.23
C LYS A 73 3.14 -6.67 -21.42
N ALA A 74 3.35 -7.39 -20.32
CA ALA A 74 3.78 -8.79 -20.34
C ALA A 74 2.61 -9.78 -20.55
N GLY A 75 1.36 -9.32 -20.61
CA GLY A 75 0.17 -10.16 -20.72
C GLY A 75 -0.11 -10.99 -19.45
N LYS A 76 0.37 -10.54 -18.29
CA LYS A 76 0.29 -11.27 -17.03
C LYS A 76 -0.67 -10.64 -16.01
N LEU A 77 -1.23 -9.47 -16.32
CA LEU A 77 -2.05 -8.70 -15.39
C LEU A 77 -3.25 -9.51 -14.86
N ASP A 78 -3.96 -10.20 -15.74
CA ASP A 78 -5.16 -10.98 -15.40
C ASP A 78 -4.86 -12.25 -14.59
N ASN A 79 -3.63 -12.76 -14.70
CA ASN A 79 -3.18 -13.96 -14.01
C ASN A 79 -2.27 -13.66 -12.81
N THR A 80 -2.15 -12.40 -12.42
CA THR A 80 -1.38 -12.00 -11.24
C THR A 80 -2.32 -11.60 -10.12
N LEU A 81 -2.16 -12.21 -8.96
CA LEU A 81 -2.80 -11.77 -7.73
C LEU A 81 -1.87 -10.80 -7.00
N ILE A 82 -2.33 -9.59 -6.75
CA ILE A 82 -1.64 -8.59 -5.94
C ILE A 82 -2.30 -8.55 -4.57
N CYS A 83 -1.49 -8.75 -3.54
CA CYS A 83 -1.86 -8.62 -2.15
C CYS A 83 -1.12 -7.42 -1.56
N LEU A 84 -1.84 -6.44 -1.06
CA LEU A 84 -1.29 -5.23 -0.47
C LEU A 84 -1.85 -5.03 0.93
N THR A 85 -0.99 -4.86 1.90
CA THR A 85 -1.32 -4.52 3.28
C THR A 85 -0.20 -3.69 3.89
N ASP A 86 -0.50 -2.93 4.90
CA ASP A 86 0.47 -2.31 5.78
C ASP A 86 0.92 -3.30 6.87
N ASP A 87 2.07 -3.05 7.46
CA ASP A 87 2.64 -3.82 8.55
C ASP A 87 2.19 -3.28 9.92
N HIS A 88 1.90 -1.98 10.02
CA HIS A 88 1.40 -1.31 11.21
C HIS A 88 0.77 0.04 10.86
N TYR A 89 0.07 0.65 11.81
CA TYR A 89 -0.44 2.01 11.66
C TYR A 89 0.71 3.04 11.63
N PRO A 90 0.49 4.26 11.09
CA PRO A 90 1.54 5.28 10.96
C PRO A 90 1.83 5.97 12.30
N TYR A 91 2.40 5.25 13.26
CA TYR A 91 2.64 5.70 14.64
C TYR A 91 3.47 7.00 14.73
N SER A 92 4.25 7.34 13.72
CA SER A 92 4.99 8.61 13.71
C SER A 92 4.11 9.83 13.46
N LEU A 93 2.84 9.65 13.09
CA LEU A 93 1.84 10.73 13.03
C LEU A 93 1.19 11.05 14.39
N ASP A 94 1.43 10.23 15.40
CA ASP A 94 0.78 10.39 16.71
C ASP A 94 1.31 11.60 17.48
N GLU A 95 2.54 12.05 17.22
CA GLU A 95 3.16 13.18 17.92
C GLU A 95 2.31 14.47 17.81
N PHE A 96 1.62 14.66 16.69
CA PHE A 96 0.78 15.83 16.40
C PHE A 96 -0.69 15.48 16.12
N ASP A 97 -1.15 14.30 16.56
CA ASP A 97 -2.51 13.80 16.28
C ASP A 97 -2.84 13.69 14.77
N GLY A 98 -1.83 13.45 13.95
CA GLY A 98 -1.94 13.41 12.49
C GLY A 98 -2.85 12.30 11.97
N VAL A 99 -2.97 11.20 12.72
CA VAL A 99 -3.94 10.13 12.39
C VAL A 99 -5.37 10.64 12.49
N SER A 100 -5.71 11.37 13.56
CA SER A 100 -7.03 12.01 13.71
C SER A 100 -7.27 13.12 12.69
N GLU A 101 -6.23 13.86 12.33
CA GLU A 101 -6.29 14.88 11.27
C GLU A 101 -6.67 14.24 9.92
N LEU A 102 -6.04 13.13 9.54
CA LEU A 102 -6.36 12.36 8.32
C LEU A 102 -7.77 11.77 8.36
N ALA A 103 -8.18 11.24 9.49
CA ALA A 103 -9.49 10.64 9.67
C ALA A 103 -10.62 11.68 9.68
N GLY A 104 -10.32 12.95 9.98
CA GLY A 104 -11.28 14.04 10.13
C GLY A 104 -12.10 13.96 11.42
N HIS A 105 -11.68 13.13 12.38
CA HIS A 105 -12.28 12.99 13.71
C HIS A 105 -11.25 12.47 14.70
N LYS A 106 -11.54 12.57 16.00
CA LYS A 106 -10.68 11.98 17.05
C LYS A 106 -10.69 10.46 16.94
N VAL A 107 -9.54 9.89 16.61
CA VAL A 107 -9.36 8.44 16.48
C VAL A 107 -9.27 7.78 17.85
N ASP A 108 -10.00 6.69 18.05
CA ASP A 108 -9.88 5.85 19.24
C ASP A 108 -8.56 5.08 19.24
N THR A 109 -7.78 5.22 20.30
CA THR A 109 -6.45 4.62 20.42
C THR A 109 -6.47 3.16 20.86
N THR A 110 -7.64 2.60 21.19
CA THR A 110 -7.78 1.22 21.64
C THR A 110 -7.92 0.24 20.46
N PHE A 111 -8.72 0.62 19.46
CA PHE A 111 -9.01 -0.24 18.30
C PHE A 111 -8.87 0.49 16.97
N GLU A 112 -9.44 1.68 16.85
CA GLU A 112 -9.57 2.35 15.56
C GLU A 112 -8.22 2.69 14.94
N GLN A 113 -7.24 3.14 15.73
CA GLN A 113 -5.91 3.46 15.22
C GLN A 113 -5.18 2.26 14.60
N TYR A 114 -5.54 1.03 14.98
CA TYR A 114 -4.95 -0.20 14.44
C TYR A 114 -5.72 -0.76 13.24
N LYS A 115 -6.73 -0.04 12.77
CA LYS A 115 -7.52 -0.45 11.63
C LYS A 115 -6.73 -0.26 10.35
N ASN A 116 -6.36 -1.37 9.74
CA ASN A 116 -5.60 -1.44 8.51
C ASN A 116 -6.47 -1.78 7.30
N ALA A 117 -5.93 -1.52 6.12
CA ALA A 117 -6.50 -1.99 4.87
C ALA A 117 -5.76 -3.23 4.37
N TRP A 118 -6.53 -4.22 3.94
CA TRP A 118 -6.00 -5.36 3.20
C TRP A 118 -6.70 -5.43 1.84
N LEU A 119 -5.92 -5.35 0.77
CA LEU A 119 -6.40 -5.33 -0.60
C LEU A 119 -5.89 -6.57 -1.34
N LEU A 120 -6.82 -7.27 -1.98
CA LEU A 120 -6.53 -8.32 -2.95
C LEU A 120 -7.05 -7.86 -4.31
N TRP A 121 -6.20 -7.92 -5.33
CA TRP A 121 -6.56 -7.46 -6.65
C TRP A 121 -5.91 -8.31 -7.76
N SER A 122 -6.64 -8.46 -8.87
CA SER A 122 -6.14 -9.02 -10.12
C SER A 122 -6.80 -8.32 -11.30
N GLY A 123 -6.14 -8.23 -12.44
CA GLY A 123 -6.70 -7.65 -13.67
C GLY A 123 -7.98 -8.35 -14.15
N SER A 124 -8.16 -9.62 -13.81
CA SER A 124 -9.37 -10.38 -14.13
C SER A 124 -10.61 -9.98 -13.32
N MET A 125 -10.47 -9.22 -12.23
CA MET A 125 -11.60 -8.81 -11.40
C MET A 125 -12.53 -7.85 -12.16
N LYS A 126 -13.83 -8.19 -12.17
CA LYS A 126 -14.84 -7.41 -12.91
C LYS A 126 -15.50 -6.33 -12.04
N LYS A 127 -15.50 -6.49 -10.74
CA LYS A 127 -16.08 -5.55 -9.77
C LYS A 127 -15.41 -5.70 -8.41
N PRO A 128 -15.37 -4.63 -7.61
CA PRO A 128 -14.87 -4.72 -6.25
C PRO A 128 -15.81 -5.56 -5.37
N VAL A 129 -15.23 -6.28 -4.43
CA VAL A 129 -15.94 -6.98 -3.35
C VAL A 129 -15.46 -6.41 -2.04
N LYS A 130 -16.36 -5.86 -1.24
CA LYS A 130 -16.06 -5.39 0.10
C LYS A 130 -16.36 -6.51 1.09
N VAL A 131 -15.38 -6.82 1.94
CA VAL A 131 -15.50 -7.80 3.01
C VAL A 131 -15.45 -7.04 4.33
N ASP A 132 -16.54 -7.07 5.09
CA ASP A 132 -16.67 -6.37 6.37
C ASP A 132 -16.43 -7.29 7.58
N THR A 133 -16.00 -8.53 7.34
CA THR A 133 -15.60 -9.45 8.40
C THR A 133 -14.26 -9.00 9.00
N TYR A 134 -14.21 -8.91 10.32
CA TYR A 134 -12.94 -8.62 11.01
C TYR A 134 -11.93 -9.72 10.73
N CYS A 135 -10.73 -9.31 10.37
CA CYS A 135 -9.59 -10.18 10.15
C CYS A 135 -8.31 -9.51 10.69
N SER A 136 -7.25 -10.26 10.74
CA SER A 136 -5.93 -9.80 11.16
C SER A 136 -4.86 -10.21 10.16
N SER A 137 -3.63 -9.77 10.34
CA SER A 137 -2.49 -10.20 9.52
C SER A 137 -2.27 -11.73 9.53
N LEU A 138 -2.75 -12.43 10.58
CA LEU A 138 -2.69 -13.89 10.66
C LEU A 138 -3.60 -14.60 9.63
N ASP A 139 -4.62 -13.91 9.15
CA ASP A 139 -5.57 -14.47 8.16
C ASP A 139 -5.04 -14.37 6.72
N ILE A 140 -3.99 -13.58 6.47
CA ILE A 140 -3.45 -13.34 5.12
C ILE A 140 -2.96 -14.64 4.50
N LEU A 141 -2.05 -15.34 5.15
CA LEU A 141 -1.44 -16.53 4.60
C LEU A 141 -2.45 -17.67 4.36
N PRO A 142 -3.31 -18.04 5.32
CA PRO A 142 -4.31 -19.09 5.08
C PRO A 142 -5.33 -18.71 4.00
N THR A 143 -5.71 -17.41 3.90
CA THR A 143 -6.61 -16.96 2.83
C THR A 143 -5.95 -17.08 1.46
N LEU A 144 -4.71 -16.61 1.31
CA LEU A 144 -3.97 -16.73 0.06
C LEU A 144 -3.75 -18.20 -0.33
N SER A 145 -3.40 -19.04 0.64
CA SER A 145 -3.22 -20.48 0.40
C SER A 145 -4.50 -21.13 -0.12
N ASN A 146 -5.64 -20.82 0.50
CA ASN A 146 -6.93 -21.33 0.04
C ASN A 146 -7.30 -20.80 -1.35
N MET A 147 -7.11 -19.50 -1.62
CA MET A 147 -7.41 -18.91 -2.92
C MET A 147 -6.55 -19.48 -4.05
N LEU A 148 -5.32 -19.83 -3.76
CA LEU A 148 -4.36 -20.38 -4.73
C LEU A 148 -4.39 -21.92 -4.79
N GLY A 149 -5.24 -22.58 -4.01
CA GLY A 149 -5.32 -24.05 -3.95
C GLY A 149 -4.06 -24.71 -3.40
N LEU A 150 -3.35 -24.04 -2.51
CA LEU A 150 -2.18 -24.57 -1.81
C LEU A 150 -2.66 -25.30 -0.55
N GLU A 151 -2.19 -26.54 -0.36
CA GLU A 151 -2.46 -27.35 0.83
C GLU A 151 -1.45 -27.05 1.97
#